data_654d58a373d8149ba2aef4ac7e0fd044
#
_entry.id   654d58a373d8149ba2aef4ac7e0fd044
#
_cell.length_a   1.000
_cell.length_b   1.000
_cell.length_c   1.000
_cell.angle_alpha   90.00
_cell.angle_beta   90.00
_cell.angle_gamma   90.00
#
_symmetry.space_group_name_H-M   'P 1'
#
loop_
_entity.id
_entity.type
_entity.pdbx_description
1 polymer ?
#
loop_
_entity_poly.entity_id
_entity_poly.type
_entity_poly.pdbx_seq_one_letter_code
_entity_poly.pdbx_strand_id
1 'polypeptide(L)'
;MAKDFHKEAIQHPIFKLIGEAADELGTDAYVIGGFVRDYFLKRGTPKDIDIVAIGSGIELAKKVASKLKGKPEISIFKNFGTAMIKHKDLELEFVGARKESYNRDSRKPMVEDGTLEDDQNRRDFTINAMALALNQSNFGELLDPFDGLADLDRQIIRTPLEPGITYSDDPLR
;
A
#
# COMPACT_ATOMS: atom_id res chain seq x y z
N MET A 1 10.24 16.41 13.63
CA MET A 1 11.03 15.22 13.23
C MET A 1 11.48 15.38 11.77
N ALA A 2 12.70 15.03 11.49
CA ALA A 2 13.16 15.02 10.11
C ALA A 2 12.40 13.94 9.31
N LYS A 3 11.97 14.28 8.09
CA LYS A 3 11.37 13.32 7.18
C LYS A 3 12.46 12.40 6.63
N ASP A 4 12.16 11.11 6.58
CA ASP A 4 13.08 10.10 6.06
C ASP A 4 12.68 9.72 4.63
N PHE A 5 13.63 9.79 3.69
CA PHE A 5 13.39 9.57 2.27
C PHE A 5 14.22 8.41 1.73
N HIS A 6 13.56 7.48 1.06
CA HIS A 6 14.16 6.27 0.47
C HIS A 6 13.87 6.17 -1.03
N LYS A 7 14.33 7.15 -1.80
CA LYS A 7 14.11 7.20 -3.25
C LYS A 7 14.75 6.02 -4.00
N GLU A 8 15.80 5.45 -3.43
CA GLU A 8 16.48 4.29 -3.99
C GLU A 8 15.57 3.05 -4.09
N ALA A 9 14.61 2.92 -3.18
CA ALA A 9 13.66 1.81 -3.18
C ALA A 9 12.72 1.84 -4.40
N ILE A 10 12.46 3.03 -4.92
CA ILE A 10 11.44 3.29 -5.94
C ILE A 10 12.03 3.93 -7.20
N GLN A 11 13.24 3.49 -7.59
CA GLN A 11 13.91 3.98 -8.80
C GLN A 11 13.28 3.49 -10.10
N HIS A 12 12.55 2.36 -10.08
CA HIS A 12 11.89 1.86 -11.28
C HIS A 12 10.92 2.93 -11.82
N PRO A 13 10.92 3.20 -13.14
CA PRO A 13 10.09 4.28 -13.74
C PRO A 13 8.60 4.16 -13.46
N ILE A 14 8.11 2.96 -13.15
CA ILE A 14 6.69 2.73 -12.84
C ILE A 14 6.22 3.56 -11.63
N PHE A 15 7.05 3.72 -10.61
CA PHE A 15 6.67 4.45 -9.41
C PHE A 15 6.47 5.95 -9.68
N LYS A 16 7.33 6.55 -10.49
CA LYS A 16 7.16 7.93 -10.91
C LYS A 16 5.91 8.12 -11.75
N LEU A 17 5.63 7.18 -12.65
CA LEU A 17 4.42 7.19 -13.48
C LEU A 17 3.15 7.07 -12.60
N ILE A 18 3.15 6.20 -11.59
CA ILE A 18 2.04 6.09 -10.64
C ILE A 18 1.86 7.40 -9.86
N GLY A 19 2.95 8.00 -9.39
CA GLY A 19 2.92 9.28 -8.69
C GLY A 19 2.35 10.41 -9.56
N GLU A 20 2.75 10.50 -10.83
CA GLU A 20 2.20 11.46 -11.78
C GLU A 20 0.69 11.25 -12.02
N ALA A 21 0.27 9.99 -12.17
CA ALA A 21 -1.14 9.65 -12.31
C ALA A 21 -1.96 10.05 -11.06
N ALA A 22 -1.42 9.81 -9.88
CA ALA A 22 -2.02 10.19 -8.61
C ALA A 22 -2.13 11.73 -8.47
N ASP A 23 -1.07 12.45 -8.81
CA ASP A 23 -1.06 13.92 -8.80
C ASP A 23 -2.12 14.49 -9.75
N GLU A 24 -2.26 13.96 -10.95
CA GLU A 24 -3.30 14.38 -11.92
C GLU A 24 -4.72 14.11 -11.41
N LEU A 25 -4.93 13.08 -10.60
CA LEU A 25 -6.22 12.76 -9.98
C LEU A 25 -6.45 13.52 -8.66
N GLY A 26 -5.45 14.25 -8.15
CA GLY A 26 -5.53 14.89 -6.84
C GLY A 26 -5.62 13.88 -5.68
N THR A 27 -4.97 12.72 -5.82
CA THR A 27 -5.02 11.60 -4.88
C THR A 27 -3.63 11.31 -4.35
N ASP A 28 -3.49 11.06 -3.05
CA ASP A 28 -2.24 10.55 -2.50
C ASP A 28 -2.09 9.06 -2.77
N ALA A 29 -0.89 8.63 -3.14
CA ALA A 29 -0.59 7.23 -3.43
C ALA A 29 0.71 6.78 -2.76
N TYR A 30 0.72 5.52 -2.33
CA TYR A 30 1.82 4.91 -1.60
C TYR A 30 2.07 3.49 -2.09
N VAL A 31 3.35 3.09 -2.16
CA VAL A 31 3.71 1.67 -2.18
C VAL A 31 3.86 1.18 -0.75
N ILE A 32 3.35 0.00 -0.44
CA ILE A 32 3.21 -0.47 0.94
C ILE A 32 3.48 -1.97 1.05
N GLY A 33 3.73 -2.43 2.27
CA GLY A 33 3.77 -3.85 2.60
C GLY A 33 5.07 -4.55 2.26
N GLY A 34 4.98 -5.74 1.67
CA GLY A 34 6.12 -6.61 1.42
C GLY A 34 7.22 -6.00 0.57
N PHE A 35 6.88 -5.15 -0.40
CA PHE A 35 7.84 -4.43 -1.21
C PHE A 35 8.77 -3.55 -0.37
N VAL A 36 8.19 -2.75 0.54
CA VAL A 36 8.96 -1.83 1.41
C VAL A 36 9.79 -2.63 2.42
N ARG A 37 9.19 -3.62 3.06
CA ARG A 37 9.89 -4.52 3.97
C ARG A 37 11.11 -5.18 3.30
N ASP A 38 10.93 -5.74 2.11
CA ASP A 38 11.99 -6.50 1.43
C ASP A 38 13.12 -5.59 0.95
N TYR A 39 12.82 -4.32 0.61
CA TYR A 39 13.84 -3.33 0.34
C TYR A 39 14.77 -3.14 1.56
N PHE A 40 14.22 -2.93 2.75
CA PHE A 40 15.03 -2.76 3.97
C PHE A 40 15.76 -4.04 4.38
N LEU A 41 15.20 -5.20 4.06
CA LEU A 41 15.89 -6.49 4.25
C LEU A 41 16.98 -6.79 3.21
N LYS A 42 17.16 -5.91 2.23
CA LYS A 42 18.11 -6.09 1.11
C LYS A 42 17.87 -7.40 0.32
N ARG A 43 16.60 -7.78 0.19
CA ARG A 43 16.16 -8.98 -0.56
C ARG A 43 15.89 -8.72 -2.04
N GLY A 44 16.26 -7.54 -2.54
CA GLY A 44 15.95 -7.09 -3.88
C GLY A 44 14.55 -6.45 -3.97
N THR A 45 14.09 -6.26 -5.21
CA THR A 45 12.76 -5.67 -5.47
C THR A 45 11.78 -6.77 -5.84
N PRO A 46 10.70 -6.98 -5.05
CA PRO A 46 9.63 -7.89 -5.42
C PRO A 46 8.96 -7.47 -6.73
N LYS A 47 8.41 -8.46 -7.45
CA LYS A 47 7.61 -8.22 -8.66
C LYS A 47 6.18 -7.83 -8.33
N ASP A 48 5.70 -8.25 -7.18
CA ASP A 48 4.38 -7.90 -6.65
C ASP A 48 4.48 -6.58 -5.91
N ILE A 49 3.70 -5.60 -6.38
CA ILE A 49 3.74 -4.24 -5.88
C ILE A 49 2.32 -3.84 -5.47
N ASP A 50 2.15 -3.59 -4.17
CA ASP A 50 0.89 -3.13 -3.60
C ASP A 50 0.88 -1.60 -3.51
N ILE A 51 -0.10 -0.98 -4.17
CA ILE A 51 -0.31 0.46 -4.20
C ILE A 51 -1.61 0.79 -3.47
N VAL A 52 -1.52 1.68 -2.49
CA VAL A 52 -2.66 2.24 -1.78
C VAL A 52 -2.93 3.65 -2.28
N ALA A 53 -4.16 3.93 -2.69
CA ALA A 53 -4.64 5.26 -3.01
C ALA A 53 -5.52 5.80 -1.88
N ILE A 54 -5.34 7.06 -1.52
CA ILE A 54 -6.29 7.73 -0.62
C ILE A 54 -7.46 8.24 -1.46
N GLY A 55 -8.38 7.33 -1.73
CA GLY A 55 -9.48 7.46 -2.67
C GLY A 55 -9.71 6.18 -3.44
N SER A 56 -9.97 6.25 -4.75
CA SER A 56 -10.26 5.09 -5.58
C SER A 56 -9.00 4.46 -6.15
N GLY A 57 -8.67 3.25 -5.70
CA GLY A 57 -7.62 2.43 -6.30
C GLY A 57 -7.92 2.06 -7.75
N ILE A 58 -9.19 1.82 -8.08
CA ILE A 58 -9.64 1.49 -9.44
C ILE A 58 -9.39 2.67 -10.40
N GLU A 59 -9.75 3.89 -10.01
CA GLU A 59 -9.53 5.08 -10.85
C GLU A 59 -8.02 5.36 -11.02
N LEU A 60 -7.23 5.17 -9.99
CA LEU A 60 -5.77 5.28 -10.10
C LEU A 60 -5.22 4.24 -11.08
N ALA A 61 -5.64 2.98 -10.99
CA ALA A 61 -5.22 1.93 -11.90
C ALA A 61 -5.57 2.25 -13.36
N LYS A 62 -6.78 2.74 -13.62
CA LYS A 62 -7.20 3.18 -14.95
C LYS A 62 -6.32 4.31 -15.49
N LYS A 63 -6.00 5.29 -14.66
CA LYS A 63 -5.12 6.41 -15.03
C LYS A 63 -3.70 5.91 -15.35
N VAL A 64 -3.15 5.05 -14.53
CA VAL A 64 -1.83 4.43 -14.75
C VAL A 64 -1.82 3.63 -16.05
N ALA A 65 -2.81 2.77 -16.29
CA ALA A 65 -2.89 1.99 -17.51
C ALA A 65 -2.96 2.86 -18.77
N SER A 66 -3.67 3.98 -18.71
CA SER A 66 -3.75 4.94 -19.82
C SER A 66 -2.42 5.58 -20.19
N LYS A 67 -1.51 5.69 -19.23
CA LYS A 67 -0.15 6.25 -19.40
C LYS A 67 0.89 5.20 -19.81
N LEU A 68 0.61 3.92 -19.60
CA LEU A 68 1.51 2.84 -19.96
C LEU A 68 1.47 2.56 -21.45
N LYS A 69 2.67 2.30 -22.02
CA LYS A 69 2.80 1.92 -23.40
C LYS A 69 2.10 0.59 -23.67
N GLY A 70 1.28 0.52 -24.71
CA GLY A 70 0.51 -0.67 -25.04
C GLY A 70 -0.85 -0.77 -24.32
N LYS A 71 -1.16 0.17 -23.43
CA LYS A 71 -2.43 0.22 -22.69
C LYS A 71 -2.84 -1.16 -22.14
N PRO A 72 -2.14 -1.68 -21.12
CA PRO A 72 -2.39 -3.01 -20.59
C PRO A 72 -3.84 -3.15 -20.08
N GLU A 73 -4.34 -4.37 -20.12
CA GLU A 73 -5.64 -4.70 -19.53
C GLU A 73 -5.61 -4.55 -18.01
N ILE A 74 -6.75 -4.11 -17.47
CA ILE A 74 -6.95 -3.95 -16.04
C ILE A 74 -7.94 -5.02 -15.59
N SER A 75 -7.56 -5.82 -14.61
CA SER A 75 -8.49 -6.70 -13.89
C SER A 75 -9.11 -5.94 -12.73
N ILE A 76 -10.43 -5.76 -12.75
CA ILE A 76 -11.16 -4.98 -11.75
C ILE A 76 -11.99 -5.90 -10.85
N PHE A 77 -11.77 -5.78 -9.54
CA PHE A 77 -12.50 -6.50 -8.51
C PHE A 77 -13.35 -5.53 -7.70
N LYS A 78 -14.49 -5.13 -8.26
CA LYS A 78 -15.36 -4.06 -7.73
C LYS A 78 -15.76 -4.26 -6.28
N ASN A 79 -16.09 -5.50 -5.89
CA ASN A 79 -16.52 -5.81 -4.53
C ASN A 79 -15.45 -5.55 -3.47
N PHE A 80 -14.18 -5.52 -3.88
CA PHE A 80 -13.02 -5.28 -3.01
C PHE A 80 -12.40 -3.89 -3.21
N GLY A 81 -12.89 -3.12 -4.18
CA GLY A 81 -12.29 -1.83 -4.54
C GLY A 81 -10.86 -1.95 -5.07
N THR A 82 -10.52 -3.10 -5.66
CA THR A 82 -9.17 -3.47 -6.10
C THR A 82 -9.09 -3.55 -7.62
N ALA A 83 -7.95 -3.16 -8.18
CA ALA A 83 -7.62 -3.37 -9.58
C ALA A 83 -6.19 -3.86 -9.72
N MET A 84 -5.93 -4.71 -10.71
CA MET A 84 -4.61 -5.26 -11.00
C MET A 84 -4.18 -4.94 -12.41
N ILE A 85 -2.91 -4.59 -12.58
CA ILE A 85 -2.25 -4.39 -13.88
C ILE A 85 -1.02 -5.29 -13.94
N LYS A 86 -0.92 -6.09 -15.00
CA LYS A 86 0.34 -6.78 -15.36
C LYS A 86 1.08 -5.93 -16.36
N HIS A 87 2.28 -5.51 -16.02
CA HIS A 87 3.15 -4.74 -16.90
C HIS A 87 4.56 -5.32 -16.93
N LYS A 88 4.93 -5.90 -18.07
CA LYS A 88 6.17 -6.69 -18.18
C LYS A 88 6.18 -7.82 -17.14
N ASP A 89 7.18 -7.85 -16.27
CA ASP A 89 7.31 -8.82 -15.20
C ASP A 89 6.77 -8.33 -13.85
N LEU A 90 6.13 -7.14 -13.81
CA LEU A 90 5.54 -6.55 -12.61
C LEU A 90 4.05 -6.86 -12.52
N GLU A 91 3.59 -7.18 -11.33
CA GLU A 91 2.18 -7.23 -10.96
C GLU A 91 1.87 -6.07 -10.02
N LEU A 92 1.02 -5.16 -10.48
CA LEU A 92 0.62 -3.97 -9.72
C LEU A 92 -0.80 -4.18 -9.20
N GLU A 93 -0.97 -4.19 -7.89
CA GLU A 93 -2.27 -4.20 -7.23
C GLU A 93 -2.58 -2.81 -6.67
N PHE A 94 -3.74 -2.27 -7.04
CA PHE A 94 -4.21 -0.96 -6.60
C PHE A 94 -5.42 -1.13 -5.70
N VAL A 95 -5.34 -0.62 -4.48
CA VAL A 95 -6.45 -0.62 -3.53
C VAL A 95 -6.71 0.80 -3.03
N GLY A 96 -7.98 1.13 -2.73
CA GLY A 96 -8.30 2.32 -1.96
C GLY A 96 -8.03 2.08 -0.48
N ALA A 97 -7.46 3.08 0.21
CA ALA A 97 -7.33 3.01 1.65
C ALA A 97 -8.71 2.85 2.30
N ARG A 98 -8.82 1.93 3.24
CA ARG A 98 -10.09 1.61 3.88
C ARG A 98 -9.97 1.50 5.38
N LYS A 99 -11.06 1.93 6.00
CA LYS A 99 -11.33 1.70 7.40
C LYS A 99 -12.30 0.53 7.50
N GLU A 100 -11.94 -0.47 8.25
CA GLU A 100 -12.78 -1.62 8.53
C GLU A 100 -13.36 -1.49 9.94
N SER A 101 -14.69 -1.59 10.06
CA SER A 101 -15.38 -1.69 11.35
C SER A 101 -16.08 -3.04 11.44
N TYR A 102 -15.89 -3.72 12.58
CA TYR A 102 -16.47 -5.03 12.82
C TYR A 102 -17.60 -4.91 13.85
N ASN A 103 -18.81 -5.31 13.45
CA ASN A 103 -19.92 -5.46 14.36
C ASN A 103 -19.89 -6.87 14.97
N ARG A 104 -20.08 -7.00 16.28
CA ARG A 104 -20.09 -8.28 16.99
C ARG A 104 -21.11 -9.30 16.43
N ASP A 105 -22.13 -8.81 15.73
CA ASP A 105 -23.24 -9.62 15.20
C ASP A 105 -23.11 -9.94 13.69
N SER A 106 -22.04 -9.49 13.02
CA SER A 106 -21.84 -9.71 11.59
C SER A 106 -20.41 -10.12 11.27
N ARG A 107 -20.25 -11.21 10.51
CA ARG A 107 -18.95 -11.66 9.99
C ARG A 107 -18.44 -10.81 8.81
N LYS A 108 -19.27 -9.91 8.31
CA LYS A 108 -18.87 -9.00 7.20
C LYS A 108 -18.47 -7.66 7.78
N PRO A 109 -17.21 -7.21 7.60
CA PRO A 109 -16.81 -5.87 8.01
C PRO A 109 -17.59 -4.82 7.21
N MET A 110 -17.97 -3.73 7.85
CA MET A 110 -18.34 -2.51 7.15
C MET A 110 -17.07 -1.85 6.66
N VAL A 111 -16.97 -1.62 5.35
CA VAL A 111 -15.81 -1.00 4.71
C VAL A 111 -16.18 0.41 4.30
N GLU A 112 -15.43 1.38 4.78
CA GLU A 112 -15.53 2.79 4.45
C GLU A 112 -14.20 3.29 3.88
N ASP A 113 -14.25 4.41 3.13
CA ASP A 113 -13.04 5.10 2.73
C ASP A 113 -12.27 5.55 3.96
N GLY A 114 -10.97 5.30 3.98
CA GLY A 114 -10.09 5.57 5.10
C GLY A 114 -8.87 6.41 4.73
N THR A 115 -8.14 6.79 5.76
CA THR A 115 -6.82 7.41 5.64
C THR A 115 -5.74 6.35 5.44
N LEU A 116 -4.51 6.77 5.13
CA LEU A 116 -3.37 5.84 5.12
C LEU A 116 -3.20 5.16 6.49
N GLU A 117 -3.34 5.92 7.57
CA GLU A 117 -3.22 5.37 8.93
C GLU A 117 -4.28 4.32 9.23
N ASP A 118 -5.53 4.52 8.79
CA ASP A 118 -6.59 3.52 8.90
C ASP A 118 -6.21 2.22 8.17
N ASP A 119 -5.63 2.33 6.98
CA ASP A 119 -5.17 1.18 6.22
C ASP A 119 -3.99 0.46 6.89
N GLN A 120 -3.04 1.22 7.44
CA GLN A 120 -1.89 0.68 8.16
C GLN A 120 -2.31 -0.03 9.47
N ASN A 121 -3.29 0.53 10.20
CA ASN A 121 -3.82 -0.05 11.45
C ASN A 121 -4.41 -1.44 11.27
N ARG A 122 -5.05 -1.73 10.14
CA ARG A 122 -5.71 -3.01 9.88
C ARG A 122 -4.78 -4.12 9.39
N ARG A 123 -3.50 -3.83 9.15
CA ARG A 123 -2.53 -4.82 8.66
C ARG A 123 -2.11 -5.81 9.73
N ASP A 124 -1.51 -6.90 9.29
CA ASP A 124 -1.05 -7.99 10.18
C ASP A 124 0.09 -7.56 11.10
N PHE A 125 1.20 -7.07 10.52
CA PHE A 125 2.41 -6.73 11.27
C PHE A 125 2.94 -5.34 10.94
N THR A 126 3.64 -4.73 11.89
CA THR A 126 4.26 -3.42 11.75
C THR A 126 5.22 -3.35 10.57
N ILE A 127 5.99 -4.42 10.34
CA ILE A 127 6.94 -4.55 9.23
C ILE A 127 6.25 -4.59 7.85
N ASN A 128 4.97 -4.92 7.78
CA ASN A 128 4.14 -4.93 6.58
C ASN A 128 3.24 -3.68 6.47
N ALA A 129 3.34 -2.76 7.41
CA ALA A 129 2.57 -1.53 7.43
C ALA A 129 3.39 -0.29 7.00
N MET A 130 4.67 -0.44 6.73
CA MET A 130 5.53 0.64 6.21
C MET A 130 5.13 1.02 4.79
N ALA A 131 5.08 2.31 4.51
CA ALA A 131 4.72 2.85 3.20
C ALA A 131 5.72 3.89 2.70
N LEU A 132 5.89 3.97 1.38
CA LEU A 132 6.67 5.02 0.72
C LEU A 132 5.75 5.84 -0.18
N ALA A 133 5.79 7.16 -0.03
CA ALA A 133 4.99 8.09 -0.81
C ALA A 133 5.44 8.15 -2.27
N LEU A 134 4.49 8.24 -3.19
CA LEU A 134 4.73 8.25 -4.63
C LEU A 134 4.43 9.59 -5.30
N ASN A 135 3.65 10.48 -4.67
CA ASN A 135 3.37 11.81 -5.20
C ASN A 135 4.66 12.63 -5.32
N GLN A 136 4.71 13.55 -6.26
CA GLN A 136 5.91 14.35 -6.52
C GLN A 136 6.35 15.16 -5.29
N SER A 137 5.40 15.72 -4.55
CA SER A 137 5.68 16.59 -3.39
C SER A 137 6.44 15.91 -2.25
N ASN A 138 6.30 14.58 -2.12
CA ASN A 138 6.92 13.80 -1.03
C ASN A 138 7.48 12.45 -1.50
N PHE A 139 7.86 12.34 -2.76
CA PHE A 139 8.34 11.10 -3.38
C PHE A 139 9.47 10.45 -2.59
N GLY A 140 9.22 9.21 -2.13
CA GLY A 140 10.17 8.43 -1.34
C GLY A 140 10.10 8.63 0.17
N GLU A 141 9.21 9.51 0.67
CA GLU A 141 9.01 9.68 2.12
C GLU A 141 8.50 8.40 2.76
N LEU A 142 9.18 7.95 3.81
CA LEU A 142 8.77 6.79 4.61
C LEU A 142 7.68 7.18 5.62
N LEU A 143 6.56 6.48 5.58
CA LEU A 143 5.47 6.57 6.54
C LEU A 143 5.47 5.28 7.37
N ASP A 144 6.00 5.36 8.58
CA ASP A 144 6.17 4.23 9.49
C ASP A 144 5.63 4.56 10.90
N PRO A 145 4.30 4.67 11.06
CA PRO A 145 3.71 5.14 12.30
C PRO A 145 3.85 4.15 13.46
N PHE A 146 4.16 2.89 13.19
CA PHE A 146 4.29 1.82 14.21
C PHE A 146 5.73 1.41 14.48
N ASP A 147 6.69 2.17 13.95
CA ASP A 147 8.12 1.87 14.13
C ASP A 147 8.52 0.46 13.61
N GLY A 148 7.92 0.11 12.46
CA GLY A 148 8.15 -1.19 11.81
C GLY A 148 9.60 -1.38 11.39
N LEU A 149 10.31 -0.31 11.02
CA LEU A 149 11.73 -0.38 10.68
C LEU A 149 12.58 -0.81 11.89
N ALA A 150 12.27 -0.30 13.08
CA ALA A 150 12.96 -0.74 14.31
C ALA A 150 12.61 -2.20 14.68
N ASP A 151 11.35 -2.61 14.48
CA ASP A 151 10.94 -4.00 14.67
C ASP A 151 11.67 -4.93 13.69
N LEU A 152 11.86 -4.48 12.44
CA LEU A 152 12.62 -5.21 11.44
C LEU A 152 14.08 -5.42 11.84
N ASP A 153 14.76 -4.34 12.29
CA ASP A 153 16.15 -4.39 12.75
C ASP A 153 16.33 -5.29 13.98
N ARG A 154 15.36 -5.29 14.87
CA ARG A 154 15.35 -6.12 16.08
C ARG A 154 14.82 -7.55 15.85
N GLN A 155 14.37 -7.86 14.64
CA GLN A 155 13.76 -9.15 14.29
C GLN A 155 12.51 -9.48 15.15
N ILE A 156 11.69 -8.47 15.39
CA ILE A 156 10.44 -8.57 16.16
C ILE A 156 9.25 -8.65 15.22
N ILE A 157 8.37 -9.60 15.45
CA ILE A 157 7.04 -9.67 14.83
C ILE A 157 6.02 -9.08 15.81
N ARG A 158 5.41 -7.96 15.40
CA ARG A 158 4.46 -7.19 16.22
C ARG A 158 3.28 -6.76 15.37
N THR A 159 2.06 -6.85 15.93
CA THR A 159 0.86 -6.30 15.30
C THR A 159 0.79 -4.78 15.49
N PRO A 160 0.26 -4.00 14.51
CA PRO A 160 0.08 -2.55 14.65
C PRO A 160 -0.80 -2.16 15.84
N LEU A 161 -1.88 -2.90 16.03
CA LEU A 161 -2.77 -2.79 17.16
C LEU A 161 -2.50 -3.89 18.19
N GLU A 162 -3.25 -3.89 19.29
CA GLU A 162 -3.22 -4.98 20.24
C GLU A 162 -3.54 -6.31 19.54
N PRO A 163 -2.75 -7.40 19.78
CA PRO A 163 -2.89 -8.64 19.03
C PRO A 163 -4.30 -9.26 19.09
N GLY A 164 -5.00 -9.12 20.21
CA GLY A 164 -6.36 -9.60 20.36
C GLY A 164 -7.33 -8.96 19.36
N ILE A 165 -7.15 -7.68 19.05
CA ILE A 165 -7.94 -6.94 18.05
C ILE A 165 -7.59 -7.44 16.65
N THR A 166 -6.31 -7.48 16.29
CA THR A 166 -5.83 -7.87 14.96
C THR A 166 -6.29 -9.28 14.59
N TYR A 167 -6.11 -10.25 15.48
CA TYR A 167 -6.50 -11.65 15.23
C TYR A 167 -7.99 -11.92 15.40
N SER A 168 -8.71 -11.08 16.15
CA SER A 168 -10.17 -11.14 16.22
C SER A 168 -10.81 -10.70 14.90
N ASP A 169 -10.20 -9.71 14.24
CA ASP A 169 -10.66 -9.18 12.94
C ASP A 169 -10.42 -10.21 11.83
N ASP A 170 -9.23 -10.79 11.79
CA ASP A 170 -8.87 -11.82 10.83
C ASP A 170 -7.90 -12.84 11.46
N PRO A 171 -8.40 -14.03 11.84
CA PRO A 171 -7.56 -15.07 12.47
C PRO A 171 -6.45 -15.64 11.58
N LEU A 172 -6.50 -15.36 10.28
CA LEU A 172 -5.51 -15.85 9.31
C LEU A 172 -4.31 -14.90 9.11
N ARG A 173 -4.31 -13.79 9.82
CA ARG A 173 -3.19 -12.83 9.79
C ARG A 173 -1.94 -13.39 10.44
#